data_d8e7d7a7b54eb998adfa470e623ef2ae
#
_entry.id   d8e7d7a7b54eb998adfa470e623ef2ae
#
_cell.length_a   1.000
_cell.length_b   1.000
_cell.length_c   1.000
_cell.angle_alpha   90.00
_cell.angle_beta   90.00
_cell.angle_gamma   90.00
#
_symmetry.space_group_name_H-M   'P 1'
#
loop_
_entity.id
_entity.type
_entity.pdbx_description
1 polymer ?
#
loop_
_entity_poly.entity_id
_entity_poly.type
_entity_poly.pdbx_seq_one_letter_code
_entity_poly.pdbx_strand_id
1 'polypeptide(L)'
;IEDAVNTAMDLGPLRALVNSAGIGWAQRTIGKDGEFASAHNLDAYKKVLAINLVGTFDCIRLAATAMSRLDLTDTGERGAIVNMTSVAAFDGQIGQAAYSSSKGGVVGLTLPVARDLSAVGIRVNTVAPGLIDTPIYGEGEASEAFKAKLGESVLFPHRLGKPEELASMVLELITNSYMNAEVVRVDGGIRMPPK
;
A
#
# COMPACT_ATOMS: atom_id res chain seq x y z
N ILE A 1 -14.05 -6.75 -8.96
CA ILE A 1 -13.53 -5.36 -9.00
C ILE A 1 -14.39 -4.52 -9.93
N GLU A 2 -14.67 -4.97 -11.15
CA GLU A 2 -15.51 -4.22 -12.10
C GLU A 2 -16.87 -3.85 -11.52
N ASP A 3 -17.57 -4.79 -10.85
CA ASP A 3 -18.85 -4.51 -10.20
C ASP A 3 -18.74 -3.42 -9.12
N ALA A 4 -17.63 -3.41 -8.36
CA ALA A 4 -17.40 -2.37 -7.35
C ALA A 4 -17.18 -0.99 -7.99
N VAL A 5 -16.47 -0.91 -9.12
CA VAL A 5 -16.28 0.32 -9.88
C VAL A 5 -17.61 0.81 -10.45
N ASN A 6 -18.40 -0.09 -11.04
CA ASN A 6 -19.73 0.25 -11.56
C ASN A 6 -20.66 0.77 -10.45
N THR A 7 -20.70 0.08 -9.31
CA THR A 7 -21.46 0.53 -8.13
C THR A 7 -21.03 1.94 -7.67
N ALA A 8 -19.74 2.21 -7.64
CA ALA A 8 -19.25 3.54 -7.27
C ALA A 8 -19.67 4.62 -8.28
N MET A 9 -19.67 4.30 -9.58
CA MET A 9 -20.13 5.21 -10.63
C MET A 9 -21.64 5.46 -10.57
N ASP A 10 -22.44 4.49 -10.17
CA ASP A 10 -23.89 4.66 -9.97
C ASP A 10 -24.23 5.60 -8.81
N LEU A 11 -23.33 5.69 -7.80
CA LEU A 11 -23.46 6.60 -6.67
C LEU A 11 -23.00 8.03 -6.98
N GLY A 12 -22.18 8.22 -8.01
CA GLY A 12 -21.67 9.53 -8.40
C GLY A 12 -20.36 9.46 -9.20
N PRO A 13 -19.75 10.60 -9.55
CA PRO A 13 -18.51 10.64 -10.30
C PRO A 13 -17.36 10.05 -9.48
N LEU A 14 -16.77 8.96 -9.94
CA LEU A 14 -15.63 8.32 -9.30
C LEU A 14 -14.37 9.19 -9.49
N ARG A 15 -13.99 9.96 -8.46
CA ARG A 15 -12.86 10.91 -8.49
C ARG A 15 -11.64 10.45 -7.71
N ALA A 16 -11.80 9.48 -6.81
CA ALA A 16 -10.69 8.98 -5.99
C ALA A 16 -10.72 7.46 -5.89
N LEU A 17 -9.55 6.83 -5.96
CA LEU A 17 -9.34 5.43 -5.64
C LEU A 17 -8.25 5.31 -4.56
N VAL A 18 -8.55 4.58 -3.48
CA VAL A 18 -7.56 4.22 -2.46
C VAL A 18 -7.42 2.71 -2.40
N ASN A 19 -6.28 2.20 -2.82
CA ASN A 19 -5.96 0.78 -2.77
C ASN A 19 -5.29 0.43 -1.44
N SER A 20 -6.05 -0.04 -0.45
CA SER A 20 -5.54 -0.39 0.89
C SER A 20 -5.60 -1.89 1.20
N ALA A 21 -6.23 -2.69 0.37
CA ALA A 21 -6.30 -4.14 0.57
C ALA A 21 -4.92 -4.80 0.43
N GLY A 22 -4.64 -5.76 1.31
CA GLY A 22 -3.40 -6.51 1.25
C GLY A 22 -3.30 -7.58 2.33
N ILE A 23 -2.42 -8.54 2.11
CA ILE A 23 -2.11 -9.60 3.06
C ILE A 23 -0.60 -9.67 3.34
N GLY A 24 -0.25 -10.10 4.54
CA GLY A 24 1.12 -10.43 4.92
C GLY A 24 1.40 -11.93 4.79
N TRP A 25 2.66 -12.26 4.60
CA TRP A 25 3.18 -13.62 4.71
C TRP A 25 4.62 -13.57 5.14
N ALA A 26 4.98 -14.36 6.15
CA ALA A 26 6.34 -14.45 6.68
C ALA A 26 6.82 -15.90 6.64
N GLN A 27 7.81 -16.17 5.80
CA GLN A 27 8.49 -17.46 5.71
C GLN A 27 9.88 -17.23 5.14
N ARG A 28 10.89 -17.89 5.72
CA ARG A 28 12.26 -17.83 5.20
C ARG A 28 12.34 -18.47 3.81
N THR A 29 13.29 -18.03 3.01
CA THR A 29 13.53 -18.57 1.66
C THR A 29 13.86 -20.05 1.68
N ILE A 30 14.59 -20.50 2.69
CA ILE A 30 14.94 -21.92 2.93
C ILE A 30 14.51 -22.35 4.33
N GLY A 31 14.17 -23.63 4.48
CA GLY A 31 13.98 -24.25 5.78
C GLY A 31 15.30 -24.51 6.52
N LYS A 32 15.21 -24.82 7.81
CA LYS A 32 16.40 -25.07 8.65
C LYS A 32 17.10 -26.37 8.32
N ASP A 33 16.38 -27.35 7.79
CA ASP A 33 16.84 -28.68 7.41
C ASP A 33 17.59 -28.72 6.06
N GLY A 34 17.46 -27.66 5.25
CA GLY A 34 18.04 -27.58 3.90
C GLY A 34 17.34 -28.44 2.85
N GLU A 35 16.17 -29.00 3.15
CA GLU A 35 15.41 -29.84 2.23
C GLU A 35 14.53 -29.01 1.31
N PHE A 36 14.36 -29.45 0.06
CA PHE A 36 13.48 -28.76 -0.90
C PHE A 36 12.03 -28.68 -0.41
N ALA A 37 11.55 -29.66 0.34
CA ALA A 37 10.20 -29.69 0.90
C ALA A 37 9.94 -28.60 1.95
N SER A 38 10.98 -28.08 2.60
CA SER A 38 10.92 -27.00 3.58
C SER A 38 11.22 -25.61 3.01
N ALA A 39 11.50 -25.52 1.71
CA ALA A 39 11.70 -24.24 1.04
C ALA A 39 10.44 -23.38 1.12
N HIS A 40 10.60 -22.07 0.89
CA HIS A 40 9.49 -21.11 0.88
C HIS A 40 8.32 -21.61 0.02
N ASN A 41 7.12 -21.60 0.58
CA ASN A 41 5.91 -22.02 -0.15
C ASN A 41 5.64 -21.07 -1.33
N LEU A 42 5.84 -21.58 -2.54
CA LEU A 42 5.71 -20.80 -3.76
C LEU A 42 4.25 -20.34 -4.02
N ASP A 43 3.26 -21.14 -3.61
CA ASP A 43 1.85 -20.76 -3.80
C ASP A 43 1.44 -19.65 -2.83
N ALA A 44 1.95 -19.66 -1.60
CA ALA A 44 1.81 -18.54 -0.69
C ALA A 44 2.47 -17.25 -1.24
N TYR A 45 3.69 -17.37 -1.79
CA TYR A 45 4.36 -16.26 -2.47
C TYR A 45 3.50 -15.67 -3.61
N LYS A 46 3.03 -16.53 -4.52
CA LYS A 46 2.16 -16.14 -5.65
C LYS A 46 0.87 -15.49 -5.16
N LYS A 47 0.25 -16.03 -4.10
CA LYS A 47 -0.98 -15.47 -3.52
C LYS A 47 -0.77 -14.05 -2.99
N VAL A 48 0.34 -13.79 -2.30
CA VAL A 48 0.68 -12.45 -1.82
C VAL A 48 0.85 -11.47 -2.98
N LEU A 49 1.58 -11.85 -4.03
CA LEU A 49 1.74 -11.02 -5.21
C LEU A 49 0.40 -10.79 -5.93
N ALA A 50 -0.39 -11.83 -6.09
CA ALA A 50 -1.70 -11.74 -6.75
C ALA A 50 -2.63 -10.74 -6.06
N ILE A 51 -2.68 -10.74 -4.72
CA ILE A 51 -3.54 -9.83 -3.97
C ILE A 51 -2.93 -8.43 -3.91
N ASN A 52 -1.68 -8.31 -3.43
CA ASN A 52 -1.10 -7.01 -3.09
C ASN A 52 -0.66 -6.21 -4.31
N LEU A 53 -0.20 -6.86 -5.37
CA LEU A 53 0.35 -6.19 -6.55
C LEU A 53 -0.61 -6.26 -7.74
N VAL A 54 -0.98 -7.48 -8.16
CA VAL A 54 -1.86 -7.66 -9.33
C VAL A 54 -3.24 -7.08 -9.05
N GLY A 55 -3.81 -7.33 -7.85
CA GLY A 55 -5.10 -6.77 -7.44
C GLY A 55 -5.08 -5.24 -7.38
N THR A 56 -3.99 -4.63 -6.87
CA THR A 56 -3.81 -3.17 -6.90
C THR A 56 -3.83 -2.64 -8.33
N PHE A 57 -3.07 -3.25 -9.25
CA PHE A 57 -3.05 -2.83 -10.64
C PHE A 57 -4.41 -3.04 -11.33
N ASP A 58 -5.12 -4.12 -11.00
CA ASP A 58 -6.46 -4.40 -11.54
C ASP A 58 -7.48 -3.34 -11.11
N CYS A 59 -7.44 -2.90 -9.86
CA CYS A 59 -8.25 -1.76 -9.39
C CYS A 59 -7.88 -0.46 -10.12
N ILE A 60 -6.59 -0.18 -10.30
CA ILE A 60 -6.11 1.01 -10.99
C ILE A 60 -6.64 1.07 -12.43
N ARG A 61 -6.42 0.01 -13.22
CA ARG A 61 -6.82 0.01 -14.65
C ARG A 61 -8.32 0.21 -14.85
N LEU A 62 -9.16 -0.39 -13.99
CA LEU A 62 -10.61 -0.28 -14.10
C LEU A 62 -11.11 1.09 -13.62
N ALA A 63 -10.66 1.55 -12.45
CA ALA A 63 -11.05 2.86 -11.94
C ALA A 63 -10.54 4.00 -12.84
N ALA A 64 -9.30 3.93 -13.32
CA ALA A 64 -8.77 4.93 -14.25
C ALA A 64 -9.56 4.98 -15.56
N THR A 65 -10.01 3.83 -16.08
CA THR A 65 -10.89 3.77 -17.24
C THR A 65 -12.22 4.47 -16.97
N ALA A 66 -12.81 4.28 -15.80
CA ALA A 66 -14.02 4.99 -15.40
C ALA A 66 -13.79 6.51 -15.25
N MET A 67 -12.74 6.89 -14.51
CA MET A 67 -12.35 8.30 -14.31
C MET A 67 -12.07 9.03 -15.61
N SER A 68 -11.47 8.37 -16.61
CA SER A 68 -11.09 9.00 -17.88
C SER A 68 -12.27 9.55 -18.69
N ARG A 69 -13.50 9.11 -18.38
CA ARG A 69 -14.74 9.54 -19.03
C ARG A 69 -15.38 10.75 -18.35
N LEU A 70 -14.88 11.16 -17.19
CA LEU A 70 -15.42 12.31 -16.45
C LEU A 70 -14.95 13.63 -17.06
N ASP A 71 -15.72 14.68 -16.85
CA ASP A 71 -15.29 16.04 -17.16
C ASP A 71 -14.09 16.43 -16.26
N LEU A 72 -13.26 17.31 -16.77
CA LEU A 72 -12.18 17.90 -15.99
C LEU A 72 -12.73 18.74 -14.84
N THR A 73 -12.05 18.71 -13.70
CA THR A 73 -12.26 19.67 -12.62
C THR A 73 -11.67 21.04 -12.98
N ASP A 74 -11.89 22.05 -12.14
CA ASP A 74 -11.31 23.39 -12.31
C ASP A 74 -9.76 23.36 -12.28
N THR A 75 -9.16 22.32 -11.67
CA THR A 75 -7.71 22.11 -11.65
C THR A 75 -7.19 21.33 -12.86
N GLY A 76 -8.07 20.94 -13.80
CA GLY A 76 -7.71 20.16 -14.98
C GLY A 76 -7.56 18.66 -14.71
N GLU A 77 -8.06 18.15 -13.59
CA GLU A 77 -7.97 16.75 -13.19
C GLU A 77 -9.26 15.98 -13.47
N ARG A 78 -9.14 14.66 -13.65
CA ARG A 78 -10.26 13.72 -13.64
C ARG A 78 -10.32 12.90 -12.37
N GLY A 79 -9.20 12.72 -11.69
CA GLY A 79 -9.15 11.97 -10.44
C GLY A 79 -7.75 11.78 -9.87
N ALA A 80 -7.71 11.17 -8.69
CA ALA A 80 -6.49 10.81 -7.99
C ALA A 80 -6.53 9.36 -7.48
N ILE A 81 -5.41 8.65 -7.61
CA ILE A 81 -5.23 7.29 -7.14
C ILE A 81 -4.15 7.27 -6.08
N VAL A 82 -4.43 6.66 -4.93
CA VAL A 82 -3.47 6.47 -3.84
C VAL A 82 -3.35 4.99 -3.52
N ASN A 83 -2.14 4.45 -3.64
CA ASN A 83 -1.85 3.06 -3.34
C ASN A 83 -1.16 2.93 -1.98
N MET A 84 -1.42 1.81 -1.27
CA MET A 84 -0.71 1.45 -0.06
C MET A 84 0.40 0.45 -0.35
N THR A 85 1.65 0.90 -0.20
CA THR A 85 2.80 0.02 -0.11
C THR A 85 3.13 -0.29 1.36
N SER A 86 4.37 -0.30 1.76
CA SER A 86 4.87 -0.46 3.13
C SER A 86 6.33 -0.02 3.20
N VAL A 87 6.81 0.35 4.37
CA VAL A 87 8.26 0.47 4.61
C VAL A 87 9.00 -0.82 4.32
N ALA A 88 8.33 -1.98 4.40
CA ALA A 88 8.89 -3.28 4.02
C ALA A 88 9.26 -3.39 2.52
N ALA A 89 8.80 -2.47 1.68
CA ALA A 89 9.27 -2.36 0.30
C ALA A 89 10.74 -1.92 0.21
N PHE A 90 11.25 -1.24 1.23
CA PHE A 90 12.59 -0.69 1.32
C PHE A 90 13.43 -1.40 2.37
N ASP A 91 12.84 -1.68 3.54
CA ASP A 91 13.50 -2.17 4.74
C ASP A 91 12.97 -3.58 5.10
N GLY A 92 12.82 -4.48 4.12
CA GLY A 92 12.26 -5.82 4.32
C GLY A 92 13.04 -6.66 5.33
N GLN A 93 12.32 -7.32 6.23
CA GLN A 93 12.87 -8.16 7.28
C GLN A 93 13.02 -9.62 6.85
N ILE A 94 13.76 -10.41 7.64
CA ILE A 94 13.88 -11.85 7.45
C ILE A 94 12.49 -12.51 7.38
N GLY A 95 12.25 -13.26 6.30
CA GLY A 95 10.99 -13.95 6.06
C GLY A 95 9.97 -13.13 5.24
N GLN A 96 10.22 -11.86 4.96
CA GLN A 96 9.28 -11.00 4.23
C GLN A 96 9.46 -10.99 2.70
N ALA A 97 10.16 -11.97 2.12
CA ALA A 97 10.44 -11.97 0.68
C ALA A 97 9.17 -11.76 -0.18
N ALA A 98 8.09 -12.50 0.08
CA ALA A 98 6.83 -12.36 -0.66
C ALA A 98 6.19 -10.99 -0.44
N TYR A 99 6.10 -10.55 0.81
CA TYR A 99 5.49 -9.28 1.18
C TYR A 99 6.28 -8.10 0.63
N SER A 100 7.60 -8.06 0.86
CA SER A 100 8.47 -7.00 0.36
C SER A 100 8.50 -6.93 -1.17
N SER A 101 8.50 -8.07 -1.87
CA SER A 101 8.41 -8.11 -3.33
C SER A 101 7.10 -7.51 -3.82
N SER A 102 5.97 -7.86 -3.19
CA SER A 102 4.67 -7.30 -3.57
C SER A 102 4.60 -5.80 -3.36
N LYS A 103 5.09 -5.32 -2.21
CA LYS A 103 5.07 -3.89 -1.85
C LYS A 103 6.12 -3.08 -2.63
N GLY A 104 7.28 -3.68 -2.94
CA GLY A 104 8.26 -3.12 -3.88
C GLY A 104 7.71 -2.99 -5.30
N GLY A 105 6.90 -3.96 -5.75
CA GLY A 105 6.17 -3.88 -7.00
C GLY A 105 5.20 -2.70 -7.05
N VAL A 106 4.48 -2.41 -5.96
CA VAL A 106 3.60 -1.23 -5.86
C VAL A 106 4.41 0.08 -5.94
N VAL A 107 5.60 0.14 -5.36
CA VAL A 107 6.53 1.27 -5.54
C VAL A 107 6.91 1.40 -7.01
N GLY A 108 7.33 0.30 -7.64
CA GLY A 108 7.78 0.27 -9.03
C GLY A 108 6.72 0.68 -10.05
N LEU A 109 5.43 0.36 -9.80
CA LEU A 109 4.34 0.72 -10.72
C LEU A 109 3.91 2.19 -10.61
N THR A 110 4.25 2.90 -9.53
CA THR A 110 3.74 4.25 -9.26
C THR A 110 4.09 5.24 -10.37
N LEU A 111 5.36 5.37 -10.70
CA LEU A 111 5.80 6.33 -11.72
C LEU A 111 5.32 5.99 -13.15
N PRO A 112 5.47 4.76 -13.66
CA PRO A 112 5.00 4.45 -15.01
C PRO A 112 3.49 4.63 -15.15
N VAL A 113 2.69 4.23 -14.16
CA VAL A 113 1.24 4.42 -14.20
C VAL A 113 0.87 5.90 -14.14
N ALA A 114 1.55 6.71 -13.30
CA ALA A 114 1.35 8.16 -13.29
C ALA A 114 1.66 8.80 -14.65
N ARG A 115 2.70 8.33 -15.35
CA ARG A 115 3.03 8.78 -16.71
C ARG A 115 1.96 8.41 -17.72
N ASP A 116 1.48 7.18 -17.71
CA ASP A 116 0.41 6.71 -18.60
C ASP A 116 -0.87 7.53 -18.41
N LEU A 117 -1.25 7.79 -17.16
CA LEU A 117 -2.50 8.43 -16.81
C LEU A 117 -2.46 9.97 -16.84
N SER A 118 -1.28 10.56 -16.95
CA SER A 118 -1.12 12.02 -17.07
C SER A 118 -1.84 12.59 -18.28
N ALA A 119 -1.85 11.86 -19.40
CA ALA A 119 -2.53 12.26 -20.63
C ALA A 119 -4.06 12.42 -20.45
N VAL A 120 -4.64 11.78 -19.45
CA VAL A 120 -6.08 11.85 -19.13
C VAL A 120 -6.38 12.60 -17.83
N GLY A 121 -5.38 13.29 -17.25
CA GLY A 121 -5.57 14.12 -16.06
C GLY A 121 -5.86 13.31 -14.78
N ILE A 122 -5.23 12.16 -14.60
CA ILE A 122 -5.34 11.33 -13.39
C ILE A 122 -3.98 11.26 -12.72
N ARG A 123 -3.90 11.62 -11.43
CA ARG A 123 -2.69 11.53 -10.61
C ARG A 123 -2.60 10.19 -9.90
N VAL A 124 -1.38 9.71 -9.71
CA VAL A 124 -1.10 8.44 -9.01
C VAL A 124 0.03 8.65 -8.02
N ASN A 125 -0.26 8.41 -6.75
CA ASN A 125 0.71 8.46 -5.67
C ASN A 125 0.64 7.17 -4.82
N THR A 126 1.65 6.95 -4.03
CA THR A 126 1.74 5.78 -3.15
C THR A 126 2.19 6.21 -1.76
N VAL A 127 1.55 5.67 -0.74
CA VAL A 127 1.97 5.85 0.66
C VAL A 127 2.67 4.59 1.14
N ALA A 128 3.78 4.75 1.82
CA ALA A 128 4.52 3.68 2.50
C ALA A 128 4.36 3.81 4.02
N PRO A 129 3.34 3.17 4.61
CA PRO A 129 3.16 3.18 6.06
C PRO A 129 4.29 2.47 6.78
N GLY A 130 4.64 2.98 7.97
CA GLY A 130 5.40 2.27 8.97
C GLY A 130 4.50 1.34 9.80
N LEU A 131 4.72 1.31 11.10
CA LEU A 131 3.92 0.55 12.05
C LEU A 131 2.71 1.37 12.45
N ILE A 132 1.53 1.02 11.95
CA ILE A 132 0.27 1.74 12.23
C ILE A 132 -0.59 0.87 13.15
N ASP A 133 -1.11 1.45 14.23
CA ASP A 133 -1.99 0.76 15.18
C ASP A 133 -3.34 0.42 14.53
N THR A 134 -3.49 -0.83 14.18
CA THR A 134 -4.66 -1.37 13.51
C THR A 134 -5.02 -2.73 14.12
N PRO A 135 -6.23 -3.26 13.88
CA PRO A 135 -6.65 -4.57 14.39
C PRO A 135 -5.75 -5.74 13.99
N ILE A 136 -4.79 -5.55 13.06
CA ILE A 136 -3.82 -6.59 12.65
C ILE A 136 -2.94 -7.08 13.82
N TYR A 137 -2.75 -6.25 14.84
CA TYR A 137 -1.98 -6.60 16.04
C TYR A 137 -2.82 -7.28 17.12
N GLY A 138 -4.16 -7.43 16.91
CA GLY A 138 -5.08 -7.99 17.90
C GLY A 138 -5.47 -6.99 18.98
N GLU A 139 -6.10 -7.50 20.03
CA GLU A 139 -6.61 -6.73 21.17
C GLU A 139 -6.16 -7.35 22.49
N GLY A 140 -6.23 -6.58 23.60
CA GLY A 140 -5.92 -6.99 24.96
C GLY A 140 -4.47 -6.69 25.39
N GLU A 141 -4.17 -6.96 26.68
CA GLU A 141 -2.91 -6.56 27.32
C GLU A 141 -1.65 -7.06 26.58
N ALA A 142 -1.68 -8.30 26.09
CA ALA A 142 -0.55 -8.86 25.35
C ALA A 142 -0.30 -8.11 24.03
N SER A 143 -1.36 -7.68 23.36
CA SER A 143 -1.28 -6.86 22.16
C SER A 143 -0.71 -5.47 22.47
N GLU A 144 -1.18 -4.83 23.53
CA GLU A 144 -0.68 -3.51 23.94
C GLU A 144 0.81 -3.56 24.33
N ALA A 145 1.24 -4.58 25.06
CA ALA A 145 2.65 -4.77 25.38
C ALA A 145 3.51 -5.00 24.11
N PHE A 146 2.98 -5.74 23.15
CA PHE A 146 3.65 -5.96 21.86
C PHE A 146 3.73 -4.67 21.03
N LYS A 147 2.66 -3.90 20.95
CA LYS A 147 2.63 -2.60 20.27
C LYS A 147 3.61 -1.61 20.90
N ALA A 148 3.66 -1.55 22.24
CA ALA A 148 4.60 -0.70 22.98
C ALA A 148 6.04 -1.05 22.60
N LYS A 149 6.39 -2.34 22.60
CA LYS A 149 7.71 -2.82 22.19
C LYS A 149 8.04 -2.48 20.73
N LEU A 150 7.09 -2.62 19.81
CA LEU A 150 7.27 -2.21 18.43
C LEU A 150 7.52 -0.70 18.32
N GLY A 151 6.82 0.08 19.14
CA GLY A 151 6.96 1.54 19.18
C GLY A 151 8.36 2.02 19.56
N GLU A 152 9.13 1.24 20.35
CA GLU A 152 10.53 1.55 20.68
C GLU A 152 11.43 1.66 19.45
N SER A 153 11.09 0.96 18.36
CA SER A 153 11.83 1.00 17.09
C SER A 153 11.52 2.19 16.20
N VAL A 154 10.46 2.95 16.54
CA VAL A 154 10.07 4.18 15.84
C VAL A 154 10.94 5.32 16.35
N LEU A 155 11.58 6.06 15.43
CA LEU A 155 12.53 7.11 15.80
C LEU A 155 11.86 8.22 16.63
N PHE A 156 10.70 8.70 16.23
CA PHE A 156 9.83 9.62 16.95
C PHE A 156 8.43 9.58 16.30
N PRO A 157 7.36 9.47 17.09
CA PRO A 157 7.22 9.70 18.54
C PRO A 157 7.28 8.43 19.43
N HIS A 158 8.09 7.43 19.15
CA HIS A 158 8.28 6.20 19.95
C HIS A 158 6.97 5.43 20.26
N ARG A 159 6.08 5.38 19.29
CA ARG A 159 4.82 4.64 19.30
C ARG A 159 4.43 4.24 17.89
N LEU A 160 3.44 3.38 17.79
CA LEU A 160 2.79 3.13 16.49
C LEU A 160 2.06 4.41 16.03
N GLY A 161 2.04 4.62 14.71
CA GLY A 161 1.23 5.67 14.09
C GLY A 161 -0.27 5.37 14.26
N LYS A 162 -1.09 6.40 14.33
CA LYS A 162 -2.54 6.26 14.35
C LYS A 162 -3.09 6.17 12.93
N PRO A 163 -4.19 5.42 12.69
CA PRO A 163 -4.84 5.37 11.38
C PRO A 163 -5.15 6.74 10.79
N GLU A 164 -5.56 7.70 11.64
CA GLU A 164 -5.90 9.07 11.23
C GLU A 164 -4.68 9.85 10.73
N GLU A 165 -3.49 9.58 11.28
CA GLU A 165 -2.23 10.19 10.83
C GLU A 165 -1.86 9.71 9.42
N LEU A 166 -2.11 8.43 9.13
CA LEU A 166 -1.95 7.88 7.78
C LEU A 166 -3.02 8.42 6.82
N ALA A 167 -4.28 8.43 7.24
CA ALA A 167 -5.40 8.92 6.45
C ALA A 167 -5.24 10.39 6.06
N SER A 168 -4.66 11.22 6.93
CA SER A 168 -4.34 12.62 6.66
C SER A 168 -3.44 12.77 5.43
N MET A 169 -2.39 11.94 5.31
CA MET A 169 -1.52 11.95 4.13
C MET A 169 -2.25 11.46 2.88
N VAL A 170 -3.11 10.46 3.00
CA VAL A 170 -3.92 9.97 1.87
C VAL A 170 -4.83 11.10 1.34
N LEU A 171 -5.48 11.82 2.24
CA LEU A 171 -6.32 12.97 1.88
C LEU A 171 -5.49 14.08 1.21
N GLU A 172 -4.30 14.39 1.72
CA GLU A 172 -3.40 15.34 1.08
C GLU A 172 -3.06 14.92 -0.36
N LEU A 173 -2.74 13.64 -0.59
CA LEU A 173 -2.43 13.13 -1.93
C LEU A 173 -3.64 13.13 -2.87
N ILE A 174 -4.87 13.08 -2.34
CA ILE A 174 -6.10 13.19 -3.12
C ILE A 174 -6.38 14.66 -3.48
N THR A 175 -6.22 15.57 -2.53
CA THR A 175 -6.68 16.96 -2.66
C THR A 175 -5.62 17.92 -3.19
N ASN A 176 -4.34 17.62 -3.03
CA ASN A 176 -3.25 18.45 -3.54
C ASN A 176 -2.94 18.11 -5.00
N SER A 177 -3.40 18.95 -5.92
CA SER A 177 -3.29 18.76 -7.36
C SER A 177 -1.85 18.79 -7.90
N TYR A 178 -0.88 19.24 -7.09
CA TYR A 178 0.54 19.25 -7.49
C TYR A 178 1.33 18.03 -7.03
N MET A 179 0.68 17.12 -6.26
CA MET A 179 1.27 15.85 -5.84
C MET A 179 0.97 14.75 -6.84
N ASN A 180 2.00 14.27 -7.57
CA ASN A 180 1.87 13.20 -8.55
C ASN A 180 3.15 12.37 -8.65
N ALA A 181 3.00 11.08 -8.92
CA ALA A 181 4.09 10.12 -9.14
C ALA A 181 5.03 9.90 -7.93
N GLU A 182 4.59 10.24 -6.72
CA GLU A 182 5.43 10.18 -5.53
C GLU A 182 5.14 8.96 -4.65
N VAL A 183 6.17 8.52 -3.92
CA VAL A 183 6.06 7.49 -2.88
C VAL A 183 6.44 8.10 -1.54
N VAL A 184 5.44 8.37 -0.71
CA VAL A 184 5.61 9.09 0.56
C VAL A 184 5.64 8.10 1.74
N ARG A 185 6.70 8.11 2.54
CA ARG A 185 6.78 7.35 3.80
C ARG A 185 6.04 8.10 4.91
N VAL A 186 5.15 7.37 5.62
CA VAL A 186 4.46 7.85 6.85
C VAL A 186 4.76 6.83 7.95
N ASP A 187 5.89 7.00 8.64
CA ASP A 187 6.51 5.91 9.38
C ASP A 187 7.22 6.31 10.68
N GLY A 188 7.10 7.57 11.11
CA GLY A 188 7.79 8.06 12.32
C GLY A 188 9.33 7.94 12.26
N GLY A 189 9.90 7.84 11.06
CA GLY A 189 11.35 7.71 10.84
C GLY A 189 11.90 6.29 11.03
N ILE A 190 11.04 5.27 11.15
CA ILE A 190 11.51 3.88 11.33
C ILE A 190 12.36 3.42 10.15
N ARG A 191 13.41 2.66 10.48
CA ARG A 191 14.14 1.80 9.55
C ARG A 191 14.17 0.41 10.16
N MET A 192 13.44 -0.52 9.54
CA MET A 192 13.25 -1.83 10.14
C MET A 192 14.58 -2.61 10.18
N PRO A 193 14.98 -3.14 11.35
CA PRO A 193 16.14 -4.02 11.43
C PRO A 193 15.85 -5.35 10.72
N PRO A 194 16.88 -6.18 10.44
CA PRO A 194 16.68 -7.48 9.81
C PRO A 194 15.76 -8.44 10.58
N LYS A 195 15.62 -8.21 11.89
CA LYS A 195 14.76 -8.97 12.83
C LYS A 195 14.07 -8.03 13.78
#